data_a13db5b3daafa8166ca033db2e3cd38d
#
_entry.id   a13db5b3daafa8166ca033db2e3cd38d
#
_cell.length_a   1.000
_cell.length_b   1.000
_cell.length_c   1.000
_cell.angle_alpha   90.00
_cell.angle_beta   90.00
_cell.angle_gamma   90.00
#
_symmetry.space_group_name_H-M   'P 1'
#
loop_
_entity.id
_entity.type
_entity.pdbx_description
1 polymer ?
#
loop_
_entity_poly.entity_id
_entity_poly.type
_entity_poly.pdbx_seq_one_letter_code
_entity_poly.pdbx_strand_id
1 'polypeptide(L)'
;MDRTTERIQCRIDSGVLSVQLLIEIYKKEAIMNVLIVGSGGREHAIACKVAKSKRADKIYAVPGNAGIAEVAECADISVMDFPKLIEFAKEKNIDFVIVGPDDPLVAGAVDEFEKAGFKTFGPHANAAIIEGSKAFSKDLMRKYNIPTAGYEVFTSADKAIEYLGGAHYPIVLKADGLALGKGVLICTTKEEAIEGVKTIMEDKKFGSAGNTLVIEDFMTGPEVSVLCFCDGETIKPMTSAMDHKRVKDGDKGLNTGGMGNISPSPFYTKEVEDFCVKNIYEPTMAAMKSEGRPFKGVLFVGLMLTPGGVKVLEYNARFGDPETQVVLPRMKSDILDIMEACVEGRLDKAELVFDDNAAVCVVLASEGYPLDYEKGKEVTIKEGFGKDGLYLYHAGTKLQNGKIVTAGGRVFGVTATGKDLKEARDRAYKATELVEFENKYMRTDIGKKAIEG
;
A
#
# COMPACT_ATOMS: atom_id res chain seq x y z
N MET A 1 -9.39 -34.30 -32.78
CA MET A 1 -8.96 -32.90 -32.97
C MET A 1 -10.09 -32.02 -32.48
N ASP A 2 -9.80 -31.22 -31.47
CA ASP A 2 -10.78 -30.44 -30.73
C ASP A 2 -11.18 -29.18 -31.51
N ARG A 3 -12.44 -28.75 -31.39
CA ARG A 3 -13.00 -27.56 -32.07
C ARG A 3 -12.19 -26.27 -31.82
N THR A 4 -11.36 -26.26 -30.79
CA THR A 4 -10.43 -25.19 -30.48
C THR A 4 -9.27 -25.09 -31.46
N THR A 5 -8.77 -26.23 -31.94
CA THR A 5 -7.68 -26.32 -32.91
C THR A 5 -8.12 -25.86 -34.28
N GLU A 6 -9.36 -26.17 -34.70
CA GLU A 6 -9.91 -25.72 -35.99
C GLU A 6 -10.19 -24.20 -36.04
N ARG A 7 -10.61 -23.60 -34.92
CA ARG A 7 -10.78 -22.14 -34.83
C ARG A 7 -9.45 -21.36 -34.86
N ILE A 8 -8.38 -21.96 -34.37
CA ILE A 8 -7.03 -21.39 -34.40
C ILE A 8 -6.48 -21.44 -35.84
N GLN A 9 -6.68 -22.56 -36.53
CA GLN A 9 -6.24 -22.74 -37.92
C GLN A 9 -6.93 -21.75 -38.87
N CYS A 10 -8.21 -21.47 -38.69
CA CYS A 10 -8.98 -20.56 -39.55
C CYS A 10 -8.58 -19.08 -39.40
N ARG A 11 -7.93 -18.70 -38.29
CA ARG A 11 -7.39 -17.33 -38.06
C ARG A 11 -5.95 -17.16 -38.58
N ILE A 12 -5.22 -18.24 -38.78
CA ILE A 12 -3.86 -18.22 -39.34
C ILE A 12 -3.88 -17.92 -40.86
N ASP A 13 -4.90 -18.33 -41.55
CA ASP A 13 -5.02 -18.19 -43.04
C ASP A 13 -5.39 -16.77 -43.51
N SER A 14 -5.75 -15.84 -42.59
CA SER A 14 -6.19 -14.48 -42.94
C SER A 14 -5.20 -13.34 -42.62
N GLY A 15 -3.92 -13.63 -42.35
CA GLY A 15 -2.86 -12.64 -42.25
C GLY A 15 -2.04 -12.70 -40.96
N VAL A 16 -0.86 -13.20 -41.08
CA VAL A 16 0.38 -13.04 -40.31
C VAL A 16 0.24 -12.46 -38.87
N LEU A 17 -0.42 -13.19 -38.00
CA LEU A 17 -0.15 -13.11 -36.58
C LEU A 17 0.90 -14.19 -36.23
N SER A 18 2.06 -13.80 -35.71
CA SER A 18 3.07 -14.78 -35.30
C SER A 18 2.49 -15.70 -34.22
N VAL A 19 2.90 -16.99 -34.21
CA VAL A 19 2.52 -17.93 -33.14
C VAL A 19 2.77 -17.35 -31.75
N GLN A 20 3.76 -16.50 -31.62
CA GLN A 20 4.10 -15.78 -30.38
C GLN A 20 3.02 -14.78 -29.97
N LEU A 21 2.46 -14.05 -30.92
CA LEU A 21 1.38 -13.08 -30.65
C LEU A 21 0.06 -13.82 -30.33
N LEU A 22 -0.20 -14.97 -30.94
CA LEU A 22 -1.34 -15.83 -30.58
C LEU A 22 -1.20 -16.43 -29.18
N ILE A 23 0.01 -16.84 -28.79
CA ILE A 23 0.32 -17.30 -27.43
C ILE A 23 0.17 -16.15 -26.42
N GLU A 24 0.59 -14.93 -26.75
CA GLU A 24 0.43 -13.76 -25.89
C GLU A 24 -1.04 -13.36 -25.74
N ILE A 25 -1.83 -13.39 -26.84
CA ILE A 25 -3.28 -13.14 -26.80
C ILE A 25 -3.99 -14.23 -25.98
N TYR A 26 -3.63 -15.51 -26.18
CA TYR A 26 -4.23 -16.63 -25.46
C TYR A 26 -3.87 -16.59 -23.95
N LYS A 27 -2.64 -16.22 -23.59
CA LYS A 27 -2.23 -16.00 -22.20
C LYS A 27 -2.96 -14.83 -21.55
N LYS A 28 -3.21 -13.76 -22.31
CA LYS A 28 -3.93 -12.57 -21.82
C LYS A 28 -5.41 -12.85 -21.55
N GLU A 29 -5.98 -13.86 -22.18
CA GLU A 29 -7.38 -14.28 -21.99
C GLU A 29 -7.54 -15.44 -20.97
N ALA A 30 -6.45 -15.95 -20.39
CA ALA A 30 -6.54 -17.04 -19.41
C ALA A 30 -7.26 -16.59 -18.13
N ILE A 31 -8.32 -17.32 -17.80
CA ILE A 31 -9.10 -17.14 -16.56
C ILE A 31 -8.32 -17.82 -15.43
N MET A 32 -8.31 -17.22 -14.23
CA MET A 32 -7.50 -17.70 -13.12
C MET A 32 -8.22 -17.66 -11.78
N ASN A 33 -7.87 -18.60 -10.91
CA ASN A 33 -8.20 -18.57 -9.49
C ASN A 33 -7.15 -17.71 -8.77
N VAL A 34 -7.59 -16.71 -8.04
CA VAL A 34 -6.72 -15.72 -7.39
C VAL A 34 -6.79 -15.88 -5.88
N LEU A 35 -5.62 -15.93 -5.22
CA LEU A 35 -5.50 -15.88 -3.78
C LEU A 35 -4.97 -14.52 -3.34
N ILE A 36 -5.70 -13.83 -2.44
CA ILE A 36 -5.27 -12.58 -1.82
C ILE A 36 -4.88 -12.87 -0.37
N VAL A 37 -3.62 -12.63 -0.03
CA VAL A 37 -3.12 -12.76 1.34
C VAL A 37 -3.27 -11.42 2.04
N GLY A 38 -4.05 -11.37 3.13
CA GLY A 38 -4.30 -10.18 3.92
C GLY A 38 -5.78 -9.98 4.28
N SER A 39 -6.08 -8.95 5.08
CA SER A 39 -7.42 -8.73 5.65
C SER A 39 -7.78 -7.25 5.86
N GLY A 40 -6.92 -6.31 5.45
CA GLY A 40 -7.12 -4.87 5.66
C GLY A 40 -8.01 -4.20 4.61
N GLY A 41 -8.17 -2.89 4.74
CA GLY A 41 -8.89 -2.07 3.76
C GLY A 41 -8.23 -2.07 2.38
N ARG A 42 -6.90 -2.12 2.35
CA ARG A 42 -6.09 -2.31 1.15
C ARG A 42 -6.45 -3.61 0.43
N GLU A 43 -6.45 -4.73 1.14
CA GLU A 43 -6.77 -6.03 0.54
C GLU A 43 -8.22 -6.09 0.08
N HIS A 44 -9.15 -5.45 0.79
CA HIS A 44 -10.54 -5.34 0.33
C HIS A 44 -10.64 -4.52 -0.96
N ALA A 45 -9.93 -3.39 -1.07
CA ALA A 45 -9.91 -2.61 -2.30
C ALA A 45 -9.31 -3.40 -3.48
N ILE A 46 -8.25 -4.18 -3.24
CA ILE A 46 -7.65 -5.09 -4.22
C ILE A 46 -8.68 -6.16 -4.63
N ALA A 47 -9.33 -6.84 -3.67
CA ALA A 47 -10.33 -7.86 -3.94
C ALA A 47 -11.50 -7.33 -4.79
N CYS A 48 -12.02 -6.15 -4.46
CA CYS A 48 -13.07 -5.47 -5.25
C CYS A 48 -12.61 -5.12 -6.67
N LYS A 49 -11.32 -4.79 -6.85
CA LYS A 49 -10.78 -4.48 -8.18
C LYS A 49 -10.53 -5.75 -8.98
N VAL A 50 -10.03 -6.81 -8.36
CA VAL A 50 -9.86 -8.15 -8.96
C VAL A 50 -11.22 -8.73 -9.39
N ALA A 51 -12.26 -8.58 -8.57
CA ALA A 51 -13.62 -9.05 -8.89
C ALA A 51 -14.25 -8.38 -10.15
N LYS A 52 -13.70 -7.25 -10.59
CA LYS A 52 -14.11 -6.58 -11.84
C LYS A 52 -13.35 -7.10 -13.06
N SER A 53 -12.29 -7.86 -12.87
CA SER A 53 -11.52 -8.46 -13.96
C SER A 53 -12.31 -9.61 -14.59
N LYS A 54 -12.35 -9.64 -15.93
CA LYS A 54 -12.90 -10.76 -16.66
C LYS A 54 -12.01 -12.01 -16.60
N ARG A 55 -10.81 -11.86 -16.06
CA ARG A 55 -9.82 -12.93 -15.90
C ARG A 55 -9.92 -13.64 -14.55
N ALA A 56 -10.62 -13.08 -13.56
CA ALA A 56 -10.86 -13.74 -12.29
C ALA A 56 -12.03 -14.74 -12.42
N ASP A 57 -11.77 -16.03 -12.14
CA ASP A 57 -12.82 -17.05 -12.01
C ASP A 57 -13.29 -17.09 -10.54
N LYS A 58 -12.40 -17.52 -9.66
CA LYS A 58 -12.65 -17.55 -8.23
C LYS A 58 -11.63 -16.72 -7.48
N ILE A 59 -12.10 -16.03 -6.48
CA ILE A 59 -11.26 -15.21 -5.60
C ILE A 59 -11.31 -15.82 -4.22
N TYR A 60 -10.12 -16.02 -3.64
CA TYR A 60 -9.92 -16.49 -2.28
C TYR A 60 -9.16 -15.44 -1.49
N ALA A 61 -9.40 -15.35 -0.20
CA ALA A 61 -8.65 -14.44 0.67
C ALA A 61 -8.31 -15.09 2.02
N VAL A 62 -7.14 -14.81 2.54
CA VAL A 62 -6.64 -15.35 3.80
C VAL A 62 -5.94 -14.28 4.64
N PRO A 63 -6.41 -14.02 5.87
CA PRO A 63 -7.64 -14.53 6.44
C PRO A 63 -8.90 -13.85 5.88
N GLY A 64 -8.77 -12.72 5.16
CA GLY A 64 -9.89 -11.90 4.70
C GLY A 64 -10.58 -11.15 5.85
N ASN A 65 -11.70 -10.49 5.53
CA ASN A 65 -12.58 -9.80 6.49
C ASN A 65 -14.04 -9.87 6.04
N ALA A 66 -14.96 -9.27 6.81
CA ALA A 66 -16.38 -9.35 6.51
C ALA A 66 -16.78 -8.77 5.13
N GLY A 67 -16.08 -7.74 4.64
CA GLY A 67 -16.35 -7.17 3.32
C GLY A 67 -15.67 -7.94 2.19
N ILE A 68 -14.47 -8.45 2.40
CA ILE A 68 -13.79 -9.33 1.42
C ILE A 68 -14.63 -10.57 1.16
N ALA A 69 -15.31 -11.09 2.19
CA ALA A 69 -16.20 -12.24 2.08
C ALA A 69 -17.42 -12.02 1.16
N GLU A 70 -17.71 -10.77 0.76
CA GLU A 70 -18.77 -10.47 -0.21
C GLU A 70 -18.33 -10.77 -1.66
N VAL A 71 -17.02 -10.79 -1.92
CA VAL A 71 -16.44 -10.95 -3.28
C VAL A 71 -15.45 -12.09 -3.38
N ALA A 72 -15.10 -12.75 -2.26
CA ALA A 72 -14.12 -13.83 -2.20
C ALA A 72 -14.50 -14.89 -1.16
N GLU A 73 -14.05 -16.13 -1.36
CA GLU A 73 -14.10 -17.16 -0.32
C GLU A 73 -12.97 -16.93 0.68
N CYS A 74 -13.30 -16.67 1.94
CA CYS A 74 -12.32 -16.42 3.00
C CYS A 74 -12.00 -17.69 3.79
N ALA A 75 -10.72 -17.87 4.18
CA ALA A 75 -10.28 -18.96 5.05
C ALA A 75 -9.43 -18.40 6.19
N ASP A 76 -9.71 -18.80 7.42
CA ASP A 76 -9.00 -18.36 8.64
C ASP A 76 -7.62 -19.01 8.75
N ILE A 77 -6.68 -18.50 7.95
CA ILE A 77 -5.28 -18.92 7.94
C ILE A 77 -4.43 -17.68 8.22
N SER A 78 -3.48 -17.79 9.15
CA SER A 78 -2.54 -16.69 9.44
C SER A 78 -1.70 -16.38 8.20
N VAL A 79 -1.52 -15.06 7.90
CA VAL A 79 -0.67 -14.59 6.80
C VAL A 79 0.80 -15.02 6.95
N MET A 80 1.22 -15.44 8.14
CA MET A 80 2.57 -15.92 8.44
C MET A 80 2.71 -17.47 8.43
N ASP A 81 1.63 -18.21 8.25
CA ASP A 81 1.65 -19.69 8.18
C ASP A 81 1.83 -20.15 6.73
N PHE A 82 3.02 -19.93 6.18
CA PHE A 82 3.32 -20.22 4.76
C PHE A 82 3.03 -21.68 4.36
N PRO A 83 3.34 -22.71 5.18
CA PRO A 83 2.98 -24.08 4.85
C PRO A 83 1.48 -24.27 4.61
N LYS A 84 0.61 -23.74 5.50
CA LYS A 84 -0.84 -23.85 5.33
C LYS A 84 -1.36 -22.99 4.18
N LEU A 85 -0.78 -21.82 3.94
CA LEU A 85 -1.12 -20.99 2.78
C LEU A 85 -0.85 -21.72 1.46
N ILE A 86 0.29 -22.40 1.36
CA ILE A 86 0.68 -23.18 0.17
C ILE A 86 -0.22 -24.43 0.02
N GLU A 87 -0.56 -25.13 1.10
CA GLU A 87 -1.49 -26.24 1.08
C GLU A 87 -2.87 -25.81 0.58
N PHE A 88 -3.40 -24.71 1.12
CA PHE A 88 -4.66 -24.10 0.69
C PHE A 88 -4.63 -23.71 -0.79
N ALA A 89 -3.53 -23.06 -1.24
CA ALA A 89 -3.39 -22.69 -2.63
C ALA A 89 -3.41 -23.90 -3.58
N LYS A 90 -2.79 -25.03 -3.19
CA LYS A 90 -2.85 -26.30 -3.95
C LYS A 90 -4.26 -26.88 -3.95
N GLU A 91 -4.95 -26.93 -2.80
CA GLU A 91 -6.32 -27.44 -2.67
C GLU A 91 -7.30 -26.67 -3.57
N LYS A 92 -7.17 -25.33 -3.59
CA LYS A 92 -8.06 -24.44 -4.36
C LYS A 92 -7.65 -24.27 -5.82
N ASN A 93 -6.59 -24.93 -6.28
CA ASN A 93 -6.02 -24.78 -7.62
C ASN A 93 -5.78 -23.30 -7.96
N ILE A 94 -5.05 -22.60 -7.11
CA ILE A 94 -4.72 -21.18 -7.31
C ILE A 94 -3.74 -21.04 -8.47
N ASP A 95 -4.01 -20.09 -9.35
CA ASP A 95 -3.15 -19.74 -10.49
C ASP A 95 -2.29 -18.52 -10.21
N PHE A 96 -2.78 -17.60 -9.37
CA PHE A 96 -2.12 -16.33 -9.09
C PHE A 96 -2.31 -15.91 -7.62
N VAL A 97 -1.20 -15.56 -6.96
CA VAL A 97 -1.19 -15.11 -5.56
C VAL A 97 -0.84 -13.64 -5.48
N ILE A 98 -1.57 -12.88 -4.65
CA ILE A 98 -1.31 -11.47 -4.35
C ILE A 98 -1.02 -11.35 -2.86
N VAL A 99 0.20 -10.92 -2.49
CA VAL A 99 0.57 -10.70 -1.09
C VAL A 99 0.41 -9.22 -0.76
N GLY A 100 -0.53 -8.91 0.14
CA GLY A 100 -0.89 -7.52 0.49
C GLY A 100 -0.06 -6.89 1.61
N PRO A 101 0.12 -7.53 2.78
CA PRO A 101 0.76 -6.93 3.94
C PRO A 101 2.30 -6.97 3.88
N ASP A 102 2.93 -6.07 4.62
CA ASP A 102 4.38 -5.91 4.76
C ASP A 102 5.06 -7.10 5.48
N ASP A 103 4.51 -7.54 6.62
CA ASP A 103 5.10 -8.62 7.43
C ASP A 103 5.39 -9.89 6.62
N PRO A 104 4.42 -10.51 5.89
CA PRO A 104 4.70 -11.71 5.10
C PRO A 104 5.63 -11.44 3.90
N LEU A 105 5.61 -10.25 3.30
CA LEU A 105 6.54 -9.88 2.22
C LEU A 105 7.98 -9.87 2.71
N VAL A 106 8.24 -9.20 3.83
CA VAL A 106 9.58 -9.14 4.44
C VAL A 106 10.02 -10.52 4.93
N ALA A 107 9.08 -11.35 5.39
CA ALA A 107 9.36 -12.72 5.84
C ALA A 107 9.53 -13.74 4.69
N GLY A 108 9.34 -13.35 3.41
CA GLY A 108 9.62 -14.20 2.26
C GLY A 108 8.44 -15.02 1.75
N ALA A 109 7.21 -14.57 1.96
CA ALA A 109 6.02 -15.26 1.45
C ALA A 109 6.07 -15.47 -0.06
N VAL A 110 6.54 -14.47 -0.83
CA VAL A 110 6.69 -14.57 -2.29
C VAL A 110 7.67 -15.67 -2.66
N ASP A 111 8.83 -15.71 -1.99
CA ASP A 111 9.86 -16.71 -2.22
C ASP A 111 9.32 -18.14 -1.98
N GLU A 112 8.55 -18.34 -0.91
CA GLU A 112 7.98 -19.67 -0.58
C GLU A 112 6.85 -20.06 -1.55
N PHE A 113 5.99 -19.16 -1.98
CA PHE A 113 4.97 -19.45 -2.99
C PHE A 113 5.58 -19.77 -4.35
N GLU A 114 6.58 -19.00 -4.82
CA GLU A 114 7.25 -19.25 -6.10
C GLU A 114 8.03 -20.59 -6.07
N LYS A 115 8.70 -20.90 -4.96
CA LYS A 115 9.34 -22.21 -4.75
C LYS A 115 8.33 -23.36 -4.80
N ALA A 116 7.10 -23.12 -4.40
CA ALA A 116 6.00 -24.09 -4.49
C ALA A 116 5.35 -24.15 -5.88
N GLY A 117 5.77 -23.29 -6.83
CA GLY A 117 5.33 -23.26 -8.23
C GLY A 117 4.20 -22.27 -8.55
N PHE A 118 3.85 -21.38 -7.62
CA PHE A 118 2.79 -20.39 -7.84
C PHE A 118 3.33 -19.08 -8.45
N LYS A 119 2.62 -18.51 -9.42
CA LYS A 119 2.84 -17.12 -9.83
C LYS A 119 2.42 -16.21 -8.70
N THR A 120 3.32 -15.37 -8.21
CA THR A 120 3.08 -14.55 -7.02
C THR A 120 3.43 -13.09 -7.27
N PHE A 121 2.49 -12.20 -6.97
CA PHE A 121 2.68 -10.75 -7.05
C PHE A 121 3.10 -10.20 -5.70
N GLY A 122 4.26 -9.60 -5.68
CA GLY A 122 4.92 -8.99 -4.54
C GLY A 122 6.44 -9.07 -4.69
N PRO A 123 7.21 -8.29 -3.92
CA PRO A 123 8.67 -8.39 -3.89
C PRO A 123 9.14 -9.63 -3.11
N HIS A 124 10.24 -10.22 -3.56
CA HIS A 124 11.00 -11.17 -2.77
C HIS A 124 11.51 -10.55 -1.47
N ALA A 125 11.77 -11.35 -0.44
CA ALA A 125 12.27 -10.87 0.86
C ALA A 125 13.51 -9.99 0.74
N ASN A 126 14.44 -10.35 -0.16
CA ASN A 126 15.65 -9.58 -0.38
C ASN A 126 15.39 -8.18 -0.95
N ALA A 127 14.31 -7.98 -1.71
CA ALA A 127 13.89 -6.67 -2.23
C ALA A 127 12.95 -5.93 -1.26
N ALA A 128 12.10 -6.66 -0.51
CA ALA A 128 11.22 -6.10 0.51
C ALA A 128 11.98 -5.42 1.67
N ILE A 129 13.29 -5.67 1.79
CA ILE A 129 14.16 -4.98 2.75
C ILE A 129 14.14 -3.45 2.59
N ILE A 130 13.75 -2.92 1.43
CA ILE A 130 13.63 -1.47 1.21
C ILE A 130 12.57 -0.84 2.15
N GLU A 131 11.58 -1.62 2.60
CA GLU A 131 10.65 -1.27 3.69
C GLU A 131 11.12 -1.86 5.03
N GLY A 132 11.63 -3.10 4.99
CA GLY A 132 12.05 -3.85 6.17
C GLY A 132 13.21 -3.24 6.94
N SER A 133 14.05 -2.41 6.30
CA SER A 133 15.13 -1.66 6.94
C SER A 133 15.20 -0.23 6.42
N LYS A 134 14.94 0.72 7.32
CA LYS A 134 15.08 2.15 7.04
C LYS A 134 16.54 2.54 6.83
N ALA A 135 17.46 1.92 7.58
CA ALA A 135 18.89 2.11 7.43
C ALA A 135 19.35 1.69 6.02
N PHE A 136 18.96 0.48 5.56
CA PHE A 136 19.23 0.03 4.19
C PHE A 136 18.66 1.01 3.16
N SER A 137 17.41 1.41 3.30
CA SER A 137 16.74 2.33 2.39
C SER A 137 17.48 3.67 2.28
N LYS A 138 17.91 4.23 3.43
CA LYS A 138 18.69 5.48 3.48
C LYS A 138 20.07 5.32 2.85
N ASP A 139 20.77 4.25 3.16
CA ASP A 139 22.10 3.97 2.57
C ASP A 139 22.01 3.75 1.06
N LEU A 140 20.96 3.08 0.58
CA LEU A 140 20.67 2.96 -0.84
C LEU A 140 20.50 4.34 -1.49
N MET A 141 19.66 5.20 -0.91
CA MET A 141 19.40 6.54 -1.44
C MET A 141 20.68 7.39 -1.47
N ARG A 142 21.50 7.35 -0.41
CA ARG A 142 22.79 8.05 -0.36
C ARG A 142 23.76 7.54 -1.42
N LYS A 143 23.90 6.22 -1.53
CA LYS A 143 24.83 5.57 -2.47
C LYS A 143 24.53 5.90 -3.93
N TYR A 144 23.23 6.00 -4.27
CA TYR A 144 22.77 6.23 -5.65
C TYR A 144 22.30 7.66 -5.90
N ASN A 145 22.59 8.60 -4.99
CA ASN A 145 22.22 10.03 -5.09
C ASN A 145 20.73 10.27 -5.26
N ILE A 146 19.87 9.45 -4.65
CA ILE A 146 18.42 9.66 -4.62
C ILE A 146 18.10 10.69 -3.53
N PRO A 147 17.37 11.78 -3.84
CA PRO A 147 17.13 12.85 -2.89
C PRO A 147 16.35 12.38 -1.66
N THR A 148 16.90 12.58 -0.46
CA THR A 148 16.25 12.29 0.83
C THR A 148 16.76 13.25 1.91
N ALA A 149 16.22 13.19 3.13
CA ALA A 149 16.72 13.95 4.26
C ALA A 149 18.17 13.52 4.64
N GLY A 150 18.95 14.43 5.18
CA GLY A 150 20.19 14.08 5.86
C GLY A 150 19.89 13.09 6.98
N TYR A 151 20.77 12.13 7.21
CA TYR A 151 20.55 11.09 8.22
C TYR A 151 21.86 10.49 8.72
N GLU A 152 21.78 9.92 9.93
CA GLU A 152 22.83 9.06 10.51
C GLU A 152 22.20 7.81 11.12
N VAL A 153 22.97 6.71 11.16
CA VAL A 153 22.53 5.40 11.66
C VAL A 153 23.34 5.02 12.90
N PHE A 154 22.64 4.60 13.96
CA PHE A 154 23.24 4.25 15.24
C PHE A 154 22.81 2.86 15.71
N THR A 155 23.77 2.07 16.19
CA THR A 155 23.57 0.78 16.87
C THR A 155 23.92 0.86 18.36
N SER A 156 24.26 2.06 18.86
CA SER A 156 24.57 2.35 20.26
C SER A 156 23.78 3.58 20.71
N ALA A 157 23.04 3.47 21.81
CA ALA A 157 22.29 4.56 22.39
C ALA A 157 23.22 5.71 22.82
N ASP A 158 24.39 5.41 23.45
CA ASP A 158 25.34 6.42 23.88
C ASP A 158 25.84 7.27 22.71
N LYS A 159 26.18 6.63 21.56
CA LYS A 159 26.64 7.35 20.37
C LYS A 159 25.52 8.19 19.74
N ALA A 160 24.29 7.70 19.75
CA ALA A 160 23.12 8.46 19.30
C ALA A 160 22.90 9.70 20.17
N ILE A 161 22.99 9.55 21.50
CA ILE A 161 22.87 10.66 22.46
C ILE A 161 24.02 11.68 22.31
N GLU A 162 25.25 11.22 22.08
CA GLU A 162 26.38 12.11 21.80
C GLU A 162 26.14 12.95 20.53
N TYR A 163 25.69 12.31 19.44
CA TYR A 163 25.33 12.99 18.18
C TYR A 163 24.26 14.05 18.38
N LEU A 164 23.21 13.78 19.20
CA LEU A 164 22.15 14.72 19.51
C LEU A 164 22.65 15.99 20.22
N GLY A 165 23.85 15.95 20.80
CA GLY A 165 24.48 17.10 21.43
C GLY A 165 24.80 18.25 20.46
N GLY A 166 25.03 17.96 19.20
CA GLY A 166 25.32 18.94 18.13
C GLY A 166 24.21 19.04 17.06
N ALA A 167 23.09 18.35 17.23
CA ALA A 167 22.03 18.31 16.23
C ALA A 167 21.17 19.59 16.19
N HIS A 168 20.62 19.88 15.02
CA HIS A 168 19.62 20.95 14.84
C HIS A 168 18.21 20.39 15.01
N TYR A 169 17.34 21.10 15.74
CA TYR A 169 15.97 20.67 16.03
C TYR A 169 14.94 21.49 15.22
N PRO A 170 13.77 20.88 14.85
CA PRO A 170 13.35 19.51 15.17
C PRO A 170 14.14 18.44 14.42
N ILE A 171 14.13 17.19 14.95
CA ILE A 171 14.80 16.02 14.38
C ILE A 171 13.85 14.82 14.39
N VAL A 172 14.08 13.83 13.52
CA VAL A 172 13.25 12.64 13.45
C VAL A 172 14.03 11.40 13.83
N LEU A 173 13.51 10.65 14.81
CA LEU A 173 14.05 9.36 15.22
C LEU A 173 13.18 8.25 14.63
N LYS A 174 13.81 7.27 13.98
CA LYS A 174 13.11 6.13 13.38
C LYS A 174 13.73 4.81 13.82
N ALA A 175 12.95 3.92 14.43
CA ALA A 175 13.35 2.55 14.67
C ALA A 175 13.53 1.82 13.32
N ASP A 176 14.58 1.01 13.18
CA ASP A 176 14.92 0.28 11.95
C ASP A 176 14.17 -1.05 11.88
N GLY A 177 13.09 -1.10 11.14
CA GLY A 177 12.24 -2.28 10.97
C GLY A 177 10.77 -1.94 10.76
N LEU A 178 9.95 -2.99 10.62
CA LEU A 178 8.49 -2.86 10.57
C LEU A 178 7.98 -2.51 11.97
N ALA A 179 7.53 -1.29 12.16
CA ALA A 179 7.02 -0.79 13.44
C ALA A 179 5.59 -0.24 13.32
N LEU A 180 4.83 -0.69 12.30
CA LEU A 180 3.44 -0.31 12.04
C LEU A 180 3.21 1.21 12.06
N GLY A 181 4.18 2.00 11.55
CA GLY A 181 4.15 3.47 11.57
C GLY A 181 4.34 4.11 12.96
N LYS A 182 4.49 3.31 14.02
CA LYS A 182 4.64 3.81 15.42
C LYS A 182 6.08 4.06 15.83
N GLY A 183 7.05 3.55 15.07
CA GLY A 183 8.49 3.68 15.36
C GLY A 183 9.11 5.01 14.90
N VAL A 184 8.31 6.05 14.66
CA VAL A 184 8.76 7.38 14.21
C VAL A 184 8.42 8.43 15.26
N LEU A 185 9.42 9.12 15.79
CA LEU A 185 9.29 10.19 16.76
C LEU A 185 9.85 11.48 16.19
N ILE A 186 9.07 12.55 16.22
CA ILE A 186 9.50 13.91 15.88
C ILE A 186 9.82 14.60 17.19
N CYS A 187 11.08 14.97 17.38
CA CYS A 187 11.57 15.59 18.62
C CYS A 187 11.91 17.06 18.36
N THR A 188 11.28 17.94 19.10
CA THR A 188 11.44 19.39 18.98
C THR A 188 12.55 19.94 19.87
N THR A 189 12.96 19.16 20.87
CA THR A 189 14.04 19.50 21.81
C THR A 189 15.03 18.34 21.94
N LYS A 190 16.20 18.66 22.49
CA LYS A 190 17.24 17.67 22.78
C LYS A 190 16.76 16.63 23.81
N GLU A 191 16.04 17.10 24.81
CA GLU A 191 15.53 16.28 25.90
C GLU A 191 14.52 15.25 25.37
N GLU A 192 13.59 15.68 24.52
CA GLU A 192 12.65 14.78 23.82
C GLU A 192 13.40 13.74 22.96
N ALA A 193 14.47 14.16 22.27
CA ALA A 193 15.24 13.25 21.42
C ALA A 193 16.02 12.22 22.25
N ILE A 194 16.62 12.60 23.37
CA ILE A 194 17.31 11.68 24.28
C ILE A 194 16.31 10.65 24.86
N GLU A 195 15.13 11.10 25.29
CA GLU A 195 14.08 10.20 25.77
C GLU A 195 13.59 9.26 24.66
N GLY A 196 13.48 9.77 23.42
CA GLY A 196 13.16 8.98 22.24
C GLY A 196 14.21 7.89 21.96
N VAL A 197 15.51 8.20 22.06
CA VAL A 197 16.59 7.21 21.92
C VAL A 197 16.45 6.11 22.97
N LYS A 198 16.23 6.46 24.24
CA LYS A 198 16.02 5.49 25.32
C LYS A 198 14.83 4.60 25.04
N THR A 199 13.68 5.18 24.72
CA THR A 199 12.44 4.47 24.40
C THR A 199 12.64 3.46 23.25
N ILE A 200 13.40 3.84 22.20
CA ILE A 200 13.61 2.99 21.04
C ILE A 200 14.68 1.93 21.32
N MET A 201 15.85 2.34 21.80
CA MET A 201 17.03 1.48 21.84
C MET A 201 17.23 0.75 23.18
N GLU A 202 16.89 1.37 24.31
CA GLU A 202 17.08 0.78 25.63
C GLU A 202 15.85 0.01 26.09
N ASP A 203 14.67 0.65 26.12
CA ASP A 203 13.40 0.04 26.51
C ASP A 203 12.87 -0.97 25.48
N LYS A 204 13.42 -0.92 24.27
CA LYS A 204 13.05 -1.79 23.13
C LYS A 204 11.55 -1.85 22.89
N LYS A 205 10.87 -0.71 23.00
CA LYS A 205 9.42 -0.60 22.81
C LYS A 205 8.94 -1.16 21.45
N PHE A 206 9.84 -1.23 20.45
CA PHE A 206 9.57 -1.77 19.12
C PHE A 206 10.30 -3.11 18.86
N GLY A 207 10.65 -3.85 19.94
CA GLY A 207 11.32 -5.14 19.83
C GLY A 207 12.68 -5.04 19.11
N SER A 208 12.98 -5.97 18.21
CA SER A 208 14.24 -6.00 17.46
C SER A 208 14.45 -4.79 16.55
N ALA A 209 13.39 -4.12 16.11
CA ALA A 209 13.47 -2.88 15.33
C ALA A 209 14.20 -1.74 16.10
N GLY A 210 14.20 -1.77 17.44
CA GLY A 210 14.94 -0.86 18.28
C GLY A 210 16.44 -1.15 18.43
N ASN A 211 16.98 -2.17 17.78
CA ASN A 211 18.43 -2.45 17.82
C ASN A 211 19.23 -1.45 16.98
N THR A 212 18.61 -0.83 15.98
CA THR A 212 19.20 0.20 15.13
C THR A 212 18.26 1.41 15.10
N LEU A 213 18.86 2.59 15.18
CA LEU A 213 18.16 3.88 15.14
C LEU A 213 18.65 4.67 13.93
N VAL A 214 17.71 5.19 13.14
CA VAL A 214 17.98 6.20 12.11
C VAL A 214 17.55 7.55 12.65
N ILE A 215 18.47 8.51 12.65
CA ILE A 215 18.22 9.90 13.00
C ILE A 215 18.22 10.72 11.71
N GLU A 216 17.14 11.47 11.43
CA GLU A 216 16.98 12.22 10.18
C GLU A 216 16.73 13.69 10.45
N ASP A 217 17.19 14.56 9.54
CA ASP A 217 16.78 15.95 9.50
C ASP A 217 15.27 16.05 9.29
N PHE A 218 14.62 16.94 10.03
CA PHE A 218 13.20 17.20 9.88
C PHE A 218 12.92 17.96 8.57
N MET A 219 12.06 17.41 7.73
CA MET A 219 11.63 18.03 6.49
C MET A 219 10.25 18.68 6.66
N THR A 220 10.01 19.77 5.94
CA THR A 220 8.72 20.48 5.91
C THR A 220 8.22 20.61 4.49
N GLY A 221 6.91 20.49 4.29
CA GLY A 221 6.25 20.62 3.01
C GLY A 221 5.01 19.72 2.92
N PRO A 222 4.26 19.77 1.82
CA PRO A 222 3.22 18.79 1.54
C PRO A 222 3.80 17.37 1.39
N GLU A 223 3.15 16.40 2.03
CA GLU A 223 3.45 14.98 1.80
C GLU A 223 2.61 14.46 0.63
N VAL A 224 3.23 13.66 -0.22
CA VAL A 224 2.57 13.01 -1.37
C VAL A 224 2.99 11.54 -1.39
N SER A 225 2.01 10.67 -1.63
CA SER A 225 2.23 9.24 -1.82
C SER A 225 2.06 8.88 -3.30
N VAL A 226 3.02 8.16 -3.87
CA VAL A 226 2.91 7.58 -5.21
C VAL A 226 3.17 6.09 -5.15
N LEU A 227 2.18 5.32 -5.57
CA LEU A 227 2.32 3.87 -5.73
C LEU A 227 2.85 3.60 -7.14
N CYS A 228 3.83 2.73 -7.27
CA CYS A 228 4.42 2.41 -8.57
C CYS A 228 4.39 0.90 -8.80
N PHE A 229 3.87 0.45 -9.94
CA PHE A 229 4.07 -0.93 -10.38
C PHE A 229 5.50 -1.13 -10.87
N CYS A 230 6.10 -2.25 -10.50
CA CYS A 230 7.48 -2.59 -10.80
C CYS A 230 7.61 -4.05 -11.25
N ASP A 231 8.48 -4.31 -12.25
CA ASP A 231 8.77 -5.66 -12.75
C ASP A 231 10.24 -6.08 -12.63
N GLY A 232 11.04 -5.29 -11.90
CA GLY A 232 12.49 -5.48 -11.74
C GLY A 232 13.33 -4.64 -12.71
N GLU A 233 12.76 -4.15 -13.79
CA GLU A 233 13.38 -3.29 -14.81
C GLU A 233 12.60 -1.99 -15.00
N THR A 234 11.30 -2.13 -15.23
CA THR A 234 10.36 -1.03 -15.51
C THR A 234 9.64 -0.60 -14.24
N ILE A 235 9.46 0.70 -14.07
CA ILE A 235 8.62 1.29 -13.03
C ILE A 235 7.55 2.18 -13.68
N LYS A 236 6.28 1.97 -13.31
CA LYS A 236 5.14 2.77 -13.78
C LYS A 236 4.41 3.38 -12.59
N PRO A 237 4.50 4.70 -12.38
CA PRO A 237 3.76 5.38 -11.33
C PRO A 237 2.26 5.34 -11.60
N MET A 238 1.48 5.15 -10.53
CA MET A 238 0.04 5.34 -10.51
C MET A 238 -0.29 6.81 -10.27
N THR A 239 -1.57 7.16 -10.27
CA THR A 239 -2.01 8.48 -9.83
C THR A 239 -1.58 8.76 -8.39
N SER A 240 -1.21 10.02 -8.12
CA SER A 240 -0.77 10.43 -6.78
C SER A 240 -1.89 10.38 -5.75
N ALA A 241 -1.51 10.28 -4.48
CA ALA A 241 -2.39 10.31 -3.33
C ALA A 241 -1.82 11.22 -2.24
N MET A 242 -2.64 11.62 -1.28
CA MET A 242 -2.21 12.41 -0.12
C MET A 242 -2.92 11.91 1.12
N ASP A 243 -2.14 11.34 2.03
CA ASP A 243 -2.63 10.76 3.29
C ASP A 243 -2.76 11.83 4.39
N HIS A 244 -3.64 11.55 5.35
CA HIS A 244 -3.86 12.34 6.55
C HIS A 244 -3.46 11.49 7.77
N LYS A 245 -2.17 11.52 8.13
CA LYS A 245 -1.57 10.60 9.12
C LYS A 245 -1.95 10.87 10.56
N ARG A 246 -2.28 12.11 10.92
CA ARG A 246 -2.61 12.47 12.31
C ARG A 246 -4.03 12.09 12.65
N VAL A 247 -4.22 11.62 13.90
CA VAL A 247 -5.52 11.12 14.36
C VAL A 247 -6.59 12.20 14.46
N LYS A 248 -6.24 13.46 14.77
CA LYS A 248 -7.19 14.57 15.01
C LYS A 248 -7.18 15.58 13.86
N ASP A 249 -8.27 16.31 13.74
CA ASP A 249 -8.41 17.46 12.84
C ASP A 249 -7.28 18.48 13.04
N GLY A 250 -6.93 19.17 11.94
CA GLY A 250 -5.84 20.15 11.92
C GLY A 250 -4.45 19.50 12.05
N ASP A 251 -4.30 18.24 11.64
CA ASP A 251 -3.06 17.46 11.71
C ASP A 251 -2.47 17.42 13.14
N LYS A 252 -3.33 17.16 14.13
CA LYS A 252 -2.97 17.10 15.56
C LYS A 252 -3.03 15.66 16.08
N GLY A 253 -2.41 15.45 17.24
CA GLY A 253 -2.40 14.18 17.95
C GLY A 253 -1.36 13.20 17.41
N LEU A 254 -1.57 11.91 17.68
CA LEU A 254 -0.62 10.84 17.34
C LEU A 254 -0.65 10.52 15.85
N ASN A 255 0.46 10.01 15.33
CA ASN A 255 0.52 9.38 14.03
C ASN A 255 -0.30 8.09 14.02
N THR A 256 -0.91 7.79 12.88
CA THR A 256 -1.74 6.61 12.63
C THR A 256 -1.30 5.94 11.32
N GLY A 257 -1.97 4.87 10.94
CA GLY A 257 -1.83 4.29 9.60
C GLY A 257 -2.52 5.10 8.49
N GLY A 258 -3.10 6.27 8.79
CA GLY A 258 -3.89 7.12 7.90
C GLY A 258 -5.36 7.20 8.33
N MET A 259 -5.87 8.42 8.42
CA MET A 259 -7.27 8.73 8.80
C MET A 259 -8.13 9.08 7.59
N GLY A 260 -7.53 9.10 6.42
CA GLY A 260 -8.19 9.37 5.15
C GLY A 260 -7.19 9.77 4.08
N ASN A 261 -7.62 9.70 2.84
CA ASN A 261 -6.75 9.93 1.69
C ASN A 261 -7.51 10.61 0.55
N ILE A 262 -6.79 11.33 -0.28
CA ILE A 262 -7.32 11.97 -1.49
C ILE A 262 -6.46 11.59 -2.70
N SER A 263 -7.05 11.54 -3.89
CA SER A 263 -6.36 11.31 -5.15
C SER A 263 -7.09 12.05 -6.30
N PRO A 264 -6.38 12.80 -7.18
CA PRO A 264 -4.95 13.06 -7.12
C PRO A 264 -4.57 14.10 -6.06
N SER A 265 -3.29 14.14 -5.66
CA SER A 265 -2.77 15.23 -4.87
C SER A 265 -2.60 16.48 -5.74
N PRO A 266 -3.13 17.65 -5.37
CA PRO A 266 -2.97 18.88 -6.15
C PRO A 266 -1.53 19.40 -6.15
N PHE A 267 -0.69 18.93 -5.22
CA PHE A 267 0.72 19.29 -5.12
C PHE A 267 1.63 18.47 -6.05
N TYR A 268 1.13 17.38 -6.62
CA TYR A 268 1.89 16.52 -7.53
C TYR A 268 1.64 16.93 -8.97
N THR A 269 2.30 18.05 -9.38
CA THR A 269 2.20 18.57 -10.74
C THR A 269 3.00 17.73 -11.74
N LYS A 270 2.85 17.99 -13.03
CA LYS A 270 3.61 17.30 -14.08
C LYS A 270 5.11 17.53 -13.93
N GLU A 271 5.54 18.70 -13.50
CA GLU A 271 6.96 19.03 -13.27
C GLU A 271 7.52 18.21 -12.09
N VAL A 272 6.72 18.03 -11.04
CA VAL A 272 7.08 17.18 -9.89
C VAL A 272 7.17 15.72 -10.32
N GLU A 273 6.22 15.23 -11.11
CA GLU A 273 6.23 13.88 -11.66
C GLU A 273 7.47 13.62 -12.50
N ASP A 274 7.77 14.51 -13.46
CA ASP A 274 8.95 14.39 -14.35
C ASP A 274 10.26 14.41 -13.56
N PHE A 275 10.34 15.22 -12.52
CA PHE A 275 11.47 15.20 -11.59
C PHE A 275 11.58 13.85 -10.87
N CYS A 276 10.46 13.33 -10.33
CA CYS A 276 10.44 12.08 -9.59
C CYS A 276 10.80 10.89 -10.48
N VAL A 277 10.30 10.83 -11.71
CA VAL A 277 10.66 9.77 -12.67
C VAL A 277 12.17 9.72 -12.85
N LYS A 278 12.78 10.87 -13.20
CA LYS A 278 14.20 10.97 -13.53
C LYS A 278 15.14 10.81 -12.33
N ASN A 279 14.77 11.35 -11.16
CA ASN A 279 15.70 11.48 -10.04
C ASN A 279 15.38 10.55 -8.86
N ILE A 280 14.20 9.90 -8.87
CA ILE A 280 13.78 9.03 -7.77
C ILE A 280 13.39 7.66 -8.29
N TYR A 281 12.39 7.53 -9.18
CA TYR A 281 11.83 6.22 -9.52
C TYR A 281 12.78 5.35 -10.34
N GLU A 282 13.24 5.84 -11.48
CA GLU A 282 14.21 5.12 -12.31
C GLU A 282 15.54 4.84 -11.57
N PRO A 283 16.13 5.82 -10.84
CA PRO A 283 17.30 5.56 -10.03
C PRO A 283 17.08 4.52 -8.93
N THR A 284 15.89 4.47 -8.30
CA THR A 284 15.58 3.46 -7.28
C THR A 284 15.54 2.06 -7.88
N MET A 285 14.91 1.88 -9.04
CA MET A 285 14.88 0.58 -9.73
C MET A 285 16.30 0.12 -10.13
N ALA A 286 17.08 1.04 -10.72
CA ALA A 286 18.45 0.76 -11.11
C ALA A 286 19.33 0.41 -9.89
N ALA A 287 19.15 1.12 -8.77
CA ALA A 287 19.85 0.86 -7.52
C ALA A 287 19.52 -0.52 -6.96
N MET A 288 18.24 -0.86 -6.84
CA MET A 288 17.79 -2.16 -6.34
C MET A 288 18.33 -3.32 -7.20
N LYS A 289 18.28 -3.16 -8.54
CA LYS A 289 18.86 -4.13 -9.46
C LYS A 289 20.37 -4.26 -9.28
N SER A 290 21.10 -3.14 -9.14
CA SER A 290 22.56 -3.14 -8.95
C SER A 290 22.99 -3.77 -7.63
N GLU A 291 22.13 -3.72 -6.60
CA GLU A 291 22.34 -4.43 -5.33
C GLU A 291 21.97 -5.93 -5.40
N GLY A 292 21.60 -6.45 -6.57
CA GLY A 292 21.16 -7.84 -6.74
C GLY A 292 19.79 -8.12 -6.12
N ARG A 293 18.95 -7.08 -5.98
CA ARG A 293 17.63 -7.10 -5.34
C ARG A 293 16.54 -6.54 -6.27
N PRO A 294 16.35 -7.09 -7.49
CA PRO A 294 15.36 -6.57 -8.43
C PRO A 294 13.98 -6.55 -7.77
N PHE A 295 13.32 -5.38 -7.80
CA PHE A 295 12.04 -5.19 -7.11
C PHE A 295 10.88 -5.43 -8.06
N LYS A 296 10.03 -6.41 -7.74
CA LYS A 296 8.75 -6.69 -8.43
C LYS A 296 7.58 -6.45 -7.47
N GLY A 297 6.46 -5.94 -7.99
CA GLY A 297 5.29 -5.66 -7.18
C GLY A 297 4.93 -4.18 -7.14
N VAL A 298 4.49 -3.67 -5.99
CA VAL A 298 4.21 -2.24 -5.79
C VAL A 298 5.25 -1.62 -4.88
N LEU A 299 5.97 -0.65 -5.40
CA LEU A 299 6.81 0.25 -4.61
C LEU A 299 5.99 1.49 -4.24
N PHE A 300 5.73 1.68 -2.96
CA PHE A 300 5.18 2.91 -2.42
C PHE A 300 6.32 3.90 -2.18
N VAL A 301 6.20 5.09 -2.74
CA VAL A 301 7.16 6.18 -2.58
C VAL A 301 6.49 7.32 -1.82
N GLY A 302 6.86 7.51 -0.57
CA GLY A 302 6.48 8.68 0.23
C GLY A 302 7.40 9.85 -0.11
N LEU A 303 6.82 10.96 -0.52
CA LEU A 303 7.53 12.17 -0.94
C LEU A 303 7.23 13.33 0.00
N MET A 304 8.24 14.18 0.25
CA MET A 304 8.09 15.49 0.85
C MET A 304 8.45 16.56 -0.19
N LEU A 305 7.52 17.45 -0.50
CA LEU A 305 7.75 18.56 -1.40
C LEU A 305 8.31 19.74 -0.60
N THR A 306 9.63 19.74 -0.41
CA THR A 306 10.32 20.76 0.41
C THR A 306 10.63 22.02 -0.39
N PRO A 307 10.89 23.17 0.28
CA PRO A 307 11.39 24.39 -0.42
C PRO A 307 12.70 24.14 -1.19
N GLY A 308 13.49 23.14 -0.80
CA GLY A 308 14.75 22.73 -1.46
C GLY A 308 14.57 21.67 -2.55
N GLY A 309 13.33 21.35 -2.95
CA GLY A 309 12.98 20.35 -3.95
C GLY A 309 12.33 19.09 -3.37
N VAL A 310 12.01 18.15 -4.24
CA VAL A 310 11.36 16.90 -3.86
C VAL A 310 12.36 15.96 -3.21
N LYS A 311 11.96 15.36 -2.08
CA LYS A 311 12.77 14.38 -1.35
C LYS A 311 11.95 13.15 -0.98
N VAL A 312 12.58 11.98 -1.00
CA VAL A 312 11.98 10.75 -0.51
C VAL A 312 11.92 10.78 1.02
N LEU A 313 10.74 10.57 1.55
CA LEU A 313 10.46 10.44 2.97
C LEU A 313 10.69 9.00 3.45
N GLU A 314 10.11 8.05 2.69
CA GLU A 314 10.19 6.61 2.94
C GLU A 314 9.80 5.80 1.70
N TYR A 315 10.18 4.53 1.68
CA TYR A 315 9.64 3.52 0.78
C TYR A 315 8.85 2.48 1.57
N ASN A 316 7.78 1.93 0.93
CA ASN A 316 7.16 0.69 1.38
C ASN A 316 7.08 -0.30 0.21
N ALA A 317 7.14 -1.58 0.52
CA ALA A 317 7.28 -2.67 -0.47
C ALA A 317 5.93 -3.28 -0.87
N ARG A 318 4.85 -2.51 -0.78
CA ARG A 318 3.46 -2.95 -0.97
C ARG A 318 2.54 -1.78 -1.27
N PHE A 319 1.29 -2.11 -1.61
CA PHE A 319 0.21 -1.13 -1.67
C PHE A 319 0.04 -0.36 -0.36
N GLY A 320 -0.30 0.93 -0.43
CA GLY A 320 -0.61 1.77 0.73
C GLY A 320 -2.00 1.50 1.31
N ASP A 321 -2.23 1.90 2.54
CA ASP A 321 -3.52 1.86 3.22
C ASP A 321 -3.66 3.12 4.09
N PRO A 322 -4.46 4.15 3.68
CA PRO A 322 -5.60 4.06 2.76
C PRO A 322 -5.39 4.59 1.32
N GLU A 323 -4.17 4.62 0.77
CA GLU A 323 -3.91 5.08 -0.60
C GLU A 323 -4.63 4.21 -1.64
N THR A 324 -4.59 2.90 -1.46
CA THR A 324 -5.21 1.92 -2.37
C THR A 324 -6.70 2.20 -2.55
N GLN A 325 -7.37 2.63 -1.49
CA GLN A 325 -8.80 2.91 -1.47
C GLN A 325 -9.20 4.15 -2.30
N VAL A 326 -8.25 5.01 -2.68
CA VAL A 326 -8.51 6.16 -3.57
C VAL A 326 -7.88 5.99 -4.95
N VAL A 327 -6.81 5.20 -5.08
CA VAL A 327 -6.11 4.97 -6.34
C VAL A 327 -6.82 3.94 -7.21
N LEU A 328 -7.17 2.76 -6.67
CA LEU A 328 -7.78 1.68 -7.45
C LEU A 328 -9.18 1.99 -7.99
N PRO A 329 -10.06 2.75 -7.32
CA PRO A 329 -11.33 3.18 -7.91
C PRO A 329 -11.19 3.99 -9.20
N ARG A 330 -10.06 4.70 -9.36
CA ARG A 330 -9.73 5.52 -10.53
C ARG A 330 -9.04 4.74 -11.65
N MET A 331 -8.49 3.56 -11.36
CA MET A 331 -7.77 2.73 -12.33
C MET A 331 -8.74 2.12 -13.34
N LYS A 332 -8.51 2.37 -14.65
CA LYS A 332 -9.27 1.77 -15.77
C LYS A 332 -8.71 0.44 -16.21
N SER A 333 -7.39 0.32 -16.25
CA SER A 333 -6.71 -0.91 -16.65
C SER A 333 -7.13 -2.09 -15.77
N ASP A 334 -7.15 -3.29 -16.36
CA ASP A 334 -7.37 -4.51 -15.59
C ASP A 334 -6.18 -4.75 -14.65
N ILE A 335 -6.46 -4.90 -13.35
CA ILE A 335 -5.42 -5.04 -12.34
C ILE A 335 -4.63 -6.35 -12.48
N LEU A 336 -5.30 -7.45 -12.90
CA LEU A 336 -4.62 -8.73 -13.10
C LEU A 336 -3.67 -8.70 -14.29
N ASP A 337 -4.02 -7.99 -15.37
CA ASP A 337 -3.12 -7.79 -16.51
C ASP A 337 -1.84 -7.06 -16.10
N ILE A 338 -1.97 -6.01 -15.28
CA ILE A 338 -0.82 -5.24 -14.81
C ILE A 338 0.02 -6.05 -13.82
N MET A 339 -0.63 -6.74 -12.86
CA MET A 339 0.09 -7.54 -11.86
C MET A 339 0.82 -8.72 -12.52
N GLU A 340 0.20 -9.40 -13.48
CA GLU A 340 0.86 -10.47 -14.22
C GLU A 340 2.02 -9.92 -15.08
N ALA A 341 1.86 -8.74 -15.68
CA ALA A 341 2.94 -8.07 -16.41
C ALA A 341 4.15 -7.77 -15.51
N CYS A 342 3.91 -7.39 -14.24
CA CYS A 342 4.97 -7.20 -13.25
C CYS A 342 5.72 -8.52 -12.97
N VAL A 343 4.98 -9.60 -12.73
CA VAL A 343 5.56 -10.92 -12.42
C VAL A 343 6.38 -11.44 -13.60
N GLU A 344 5.87 -11.29 -14.83
CA GLU A 344 6.47 -11.81 -16.06
C GLU A 344 7.56 -10.89 -16.67
N GLY A 345 7.83 -9.70 -16.10
CA GLY A 345 8.86 -8.79 -16.63
C GLY A 345 8.48 -8.17 -17.97
N ARG A 346 7.23 -7.83 -18.16
CA ARG A 346 6.69 -7.22 -19.40
C ARG A 346 5.86 -5.96 -19.15
N LEU A 347 6.12 -5.31 -18.01
CA LEU A 347 5.40 -4.11 -17.62
C LEU A 347 5.59 -2.94 -18.61
N ASP A 348 6.70 -2.91 -19.33
CA ASP A 348 6.98 -1.94 -20.39
C ASP A 348 5.88 -1.93 -21.47
N LYS A 349 5.30 -3.10 -21.78
CA LYS A 349 4.24 -3.30 -22.78
C LYS A 349 2.83 -3.12 -22.25
N ALA A 350 2.65 -3.06 -20.94
CA ALA A 350 1.34 -2.92 -20.33
C ALA A 350 0.91 -1.45 -20.31
N GLU A 351 -0.34 -1.16 -20.65
CA GLU A 351 -0.90 0.18 -20.60
C GLU A 351 -1.58 0.42 -19.23
N LEU A 352 -1.10 1.41 -18.49
CA LEU A 352 -1.64 1.80 -17.19
C LEU A 352 -2.44 3.10 -17.32
N VAL A 353 -3.78 3.01 -17.20
CA VAL A 353 -4.72 4.10 -17.44
C VAL A 353 -5.56 4.36 -16.21
N PHE A 354 -5.74 5.63 -15.88
CA PHE A 354 -6.61 6.12 -14.80
C PHE A 354 -7.68 7.06 -15.36
N ASP A 355 -8.79 7.18 -14.60
CA ASP A 355 -9.80 8.21 -14.85
C ASP A 355 -9.29 9.59 -14.42
N ASP A 356 -9.80 10.64 -15.08
CA ASP A 356 -9.51 12.04 -14.73
C ASP A 356 -10.30 12.54 -13.51
N ASN A 357 -11.23 11.71 -12.98
CA ASN A 357 -11.99 11.99 -11.78
C ASN A 357 -11.09 12.06 -10.52
N ALA A 358 -11.64 12.55 -9.43
CA ALA A 358 -11.00 12.52 -8.12
C ALA A 358 -11.63 11.46 -7.21
N ALA A 359 -10.89 11.06 -6.17
CA ALA A 359 -11.40 10.17 -5.13
C ALA A 359 -10.99 10.68 -3.74
N VAL A 360 -11.88 10.52 -2.77
CA VAL A 360 -11.64 10.84 -1.35
C VAL A 360 -12.10 9.65 -0.51
N CYS A 361 -11.22 9.20 0.40
CA CYS A 361 -11.49 8.16 1.38
C CYS A 361 -11.49 8.79 2.79
N VAL A 362 -12.57 8.60 3.54
CA VAL A 362 -12.67 8.96 4.95
C VAL A 362 -12.62 7.68 5.78
N VAL A 363 -11.66 7.58 6.70
CA VAL A 363 -11.52 6.42 7.58
C VAL A 363 -12.47 6.57 8.77
N LEU A 364 -13.29 5.54 9.00
CA LEU A 364 -14.08 5.37 10.22
C LEU A 364 -13.30 4.47 11.16
N ALA A 365 -12.94 4.98 12.31
CA ALA A 365 -12.14 4.31 13.33
C ALA A 365 -12.93 4.07 14.61
N SER A 366 -12.48 3.11 15.42
CA SER A 366 -12.93 2.96 16.81
C SER A 366 -12.31 4.09 17.64
N GLU A 367 -13.10 4.74 18.50
CA GLU A 367 -12.60 5.77 19.41
C GLU A 367 -11.49 5.19 20.30
N GLY A 368 -10.46 6.01 20.55
CA GLY A 368 -9.23 5.59 21.21
C GLY A 368 -8.09 5.20 20.27
N TYR A 369 -8.37 4.84 19.00
CA TYR A 369 -7.32 4.58 18.01
C TYR A 369 -6.38 5.81 17.84
N PRO A 370 -5.05 5.67 17.74
CA PRO A 370 -4.25 4.45 17.58
C PRO A 370 -3.77 3.78 18.88
N LEU A 371 -4.27 4.20 20.03
CA LEU A 371 -3.98 3.58 21.32
C LEU A 371 -4.98 2.44 21.61
N ASP A 372 -5.49 2.39 22.83
CA ASP A 372 -6.46 1.39 23.26
C ASP A 372 -7.87 1.73 22.76
N TYR A 373 -8.55 0.75 22.18
CA TYR A 373 -9.91 0.86 21.66
C TYR A 373 -10.69 -0.43 21.86
N GLU A 374 -12.01 -0.27 22.01
CA GLU A 374 -12.92 -1.41 22.15
C GLU A 374 -13.21 -2.06 20.80
N LYS A 375 -13.40 -3.39 20.83
CA LYS A 375 -13.79 -4.22 19.67
C LYS A 375 -15.11 -4.90 19.93
N GLY A 376 -15.70 -5.51 18.89
CA GLY A 376 -16.93 -6.30 19.00
C GLY A 376 -18.21 -5.47 18.96
N LYS A 377 -18.13 -4.17 18.62
CA LYS A 377 -19.32 -3.33 18.45
C LYS A 377 -20.05 -3.71 17.17
N GLU A 378 -21.36 -3.91 17.27
CA GLU A 378 -22.21 -4.23 16.11
C GLU A 378 -22.22 -3.06 15.11
N VAL A 379 -22.13 -3.37 13.83
CA VAL A 379 -22.13 -2.39 12.74
C VAL A 379 -23.43 -2.48 11.96
N THR A 380 -24.04 -1.34 11.72
CA THR A 380 -25.17 -1.18 10.81
C THR A 380 -24.70 -0.46 9.54
N ILE A 381 -24.94 -1.08 8.38
CA ILE A 381 -24.63 -0.52 7.07
C ILE A 381 -25.95 -0.36 6.30
N LYS A 382 -26.28 0.89 5.92
CA LYS A 382 -27.43 1.20 5.08
C LYS A 382 -27.07 1.02 3.61
N GLU A 383 -28.08 0.80 2.76
CA GLU A 383 -27.88 0.69 1.31
C GLU A 383 -27.29 1.98 0.71
N GLY A 384 -26.49 1.83 -0.35
CA GLY A 384 -25.92 2.97 -1.09
C GLY A 384 -24.54 2.73 -1.66
N PHE A 385 -23.79 1.78 -1.11
CA PHE A 385 -22.44 1.44 -1.59
C PHE A 385 -22.47 0.48 -2.79
N GLY A 386 -21.33 0.41 -3.50
CA GLY A 386 -21.15 -0.47 -4.66
C GLY A 386 -21.66 0.10 -5.99
N LYS A 387 -22.27 1.29 -5.99
CA LYS A 387 -22.79 1.97 -7.18
C LYS A 387 -22.44 3.46 -7.18
N ASP A 388 -22.53 4.09 -8.33
CA ASP A 388 -22.33 5.54 -8.52
C ASP A 388 -21.01 6.08 -7.96
N GLY A 389 -19.94 5.26 -7.94
CA GLY A 389 -18.64 5.65 -7.43
C GLY A 389 -18.57 5.79 -5.91
N LEU A 390 -19.49 5.16 -5.16
CA LEU A 390 -19.44 5.03 -3.70
C LEU A 390 -18.95 3.63 -3.32
N TYR A 391 -17.93 3.56 -2.47
CA TYR A 391 -17.31 2.31 -2.03
C TYR A 391 -17.21 2.29 -0.51
N LEU A 392 -17.42 1.11 0.07
CA LEU A 392 -17.15 0.84 1.48
C LEU A 392 -16.08 -0.24 1.58
N TYR A 393 -14.89 0.14 2.01
CA TYR A 393 -13.81 -0.80 2.21
C TYR A 393 -13.73 -1.20 3.68
N HIS A 394 -13.98 -2.48 3.96
CA HIS A 394 -13.83 -3.05 5.29
C HIS A 394 -12.34 -3.21 5.61
N ALA A 395 -11.95 -2.75 6.80
CA ALA A 395 -10.63 -2.97 7.37
C ALA A 395 -10.76 -3.86 8.62
N GLY A 396 -10.80 -3.27 9.79
CA GLY A 396 -10.95 -4.01 11.05
C GLY A 396 -12.41 -4.46 11.31
N THR A 397 -12.92 -5.38 10.54
CA THR A 397 -14.25 -5.98 10.69
C THR A 397 -14.20 -7.50 10.66
N LYS A 398 -15.15 -8.15 11.32
CA LYS A 398 -15.37 -9.59 11.24
C LYS A 398 -16.85 -9.94 11.33
N LEU A 399 -17.23 -11.12 10.85
CA LEU A 399 -18.54 -11.70 11.10
C LEU A 399 -18.53 -12.40 12.47
N GLN A 400 -19.52 -12.09 13.29
CA GLN A 400 -19.74 -12.75 14.57
C GLN A 400 -21.23 -12.98 14.76
N ASN A 401 -21.63 -14.25 14.88
CA ASN A 401 -23.06 -14.64 15.00
C ASN A 401 -23.94 -14.07 13.86
N GLY A 402 -23.43 -14.04 12.63
CA GLY A 402 -24.15 -13.51 11.47
C GLY A 402 -24.21 -11.99 11.37
N LYS A 403 -23.59 -11.25 12.29
CA LYS A 403 -23.51 -9.79 12.31
C LYS A 403 -22.10 -9.32 12.04
N ILE A 404 -21.97 -8.18 11.40
CA ILE A 404 -20.67 -7.50 11.24
C ILE A 404 -20.37 -6.78 12.55
N VAL A 405 -19.15 -6.97 13.07
CA VAL A 405 -18.67 -6.29 14.27
C VAL A 405 -17.29 -5.67 14.04
N THR A 406 -16.96 -4.64 14.81
CA THR A 406 -15.63 -4.03 14.82
C THR A 406 -14.58 -5.01 15.34
N ALA A 407 -13.42 -5.06 14.69
CA ALA A 407 -12.31 -5.98 15.02
C ALA A 407 -10.94 -5.28 15.03
N GLY A 408 -10.87 -4.00 14.64
CA GLY A 408 -9.64 -3.22 14.54
C GLY A 408 -9.83 -1.75 14.85
N GLY A 409 -8.73 -1.00 14.88
CA GLY A 409 -8.75 0.43 15.14
C GLY A 409 -9.34 1.22 13.97
N ARG A 410 -8.81 1.04 12.75
CA ARG A 410 -9.47 1.49 11.52
C ARG A 410 -10.47 0.42 11.12
N VAL A 411 -11.75 0.79 11.03
CA VAL A 411 -12.85 -0.16 10.81
C VAL A 411 -13.29 -0.16 9.36
N PHE A 412 -13.46 1.03 8.77
CA PHE A 412 -13.85 1.20 7.36
C PHE A 412 -13.10 2.35 6.70
N GLY A 413 -12.93 2.24 5.37
CA GLY A 413 -12.66 3.35 4.48
C GLY A 413 -13.91 3.65 3.65
N VAL A 414 -14.53 4.81 3.84
CA VAL A 414 -15.66 5.28 3.02
C VAL A 414 -15.09 6.11 1.88
N THR A 415 -15.18 5.60 0.67
CA THR A 415 -14.59 6.24 -0.51
C THR A 415 -15.68 6.69 -1.48
N ALA A 416 -15.53 7.90 -2.00
CA ALA A 416 -16.32 8.38 -3.13
C ALA A 416 -15.44 8.91 -4.24
N THR A 417 -15.85 8.70 -5.49
CA THR A 417 -15.30 9.40 -6.65
C THR A 417 -16.19 10.60 -7.00
N GLY A 418 -15.61 11.62 -7.61
CA GLY A 418 -16.31 12.82 -8.09
C GLY A 418 -15.54 13.47 -9.24
N LYS A 419 -16.17 14.42 -9.93
CA LYS A 419 -15.50 15.15 -11.03
C LYS A 419 -14.25 15.92 -10.57
N ASP A 420 -14.24 16.31 -9.29
CA ASP A 420 -13.15 17.00 -8.61
C ASP A 420 -13.07 16.57 -7.14
N LEU A 421 -12.02 17.00 -6.43
CA LEU A 421 -11.82 16.68 -5.02
C LEU A 421 -12.94 17.18 -4.12
N LYS A 422 -13.53 18.35 -4.46
CA LYS A 422 -14.63 18.91 -3.66
C LYS A 422 -15.86 18.01 -3.71
N GLU A 423 -16.30 17.64 -4.91
CA GLU A 423 -17.44 16.74 -5.07
C GLU A 423 -17.17 15.36 -4.45
N ALA A 424 -15.99 14.77 -4.68
CA ALA A 424 -15.62 13.49 -4.10
C ALA A 424 -15.65 13.55 -2.56
N ARG A 425 -15.14 14.64 -1.97
CA ARG A 425 -15.17 14.87 -0.52
C ARG A 425 -16.58 14.99 0.02
N ASP A 426 -17.39 15.84 -0.56
CA ASP A 426 -18.78 16.07 -0.12
C ASP A 426 -19.58 14.77 -0.16
N ARG A 427 -19.38 13.96 -1.21
CA ARG A 427 -20.00 12.63 -1.36
C ARG A 427 -19.49 11.62 -0.35
N ALA A 428 -18.16 11.57 -0.11
CA ALA A 428 -17.59 10.65 0.87
C ALA A 428 -18.11 10.94 2.27
N TYR A 429 -18.11 12.20 2.72
CA TYR A 429 -18.64 12.57 4.02
C TYR A 429 -20.13 12.26 4.16
N LYS A 430 -20.96 12.56 3.16
CA LYS A 430 -22.37 12.18 3.17
C LYS A 430 -22.54 10.66 3.30
N ALA A 431 -21.70 9.89 2.64
CA ALA A 431 -21.77 8.43 2.72
C ALA A 431 -21.32 7.86 4.07
N THR A 432 -20.55 8.59 4.89
CA THR A 432 -20.20 8.15 6.27
C THR A 432 -21.43 8.01 7.17
N GLU A 433 -22.55 8.69 6.85
CA GLU A 433 -23.82 8.61 7.56
C GLU A 433 -24.58 7.28 7.31
N LEU A 434 -24.12 6.52 6.30
CA LEU A 434 -24.69 5.21 5.99
C LEU A 434 -24.09 4.09 6.86
N VAL A 435 -23.04 4.37 7.63
CA VAL A 435 -22.35 3.38 8.48
C VAL A 435 -22.41 3.83 9.94
N GLU A 436 -22.98 2.99 10.79
CA GLU A 436 -23.13 3.27 12.21
C GLU A 436 -22.57 2.13 13.07
N PHE A 437 -21.80 2.49 14.07
CA PHE A 437 -21.37 1.63 15.17
C PHE A 437 -21.04 2.48 16.40
N GLU A 438 -21.15 1.89 17.58
CA GLU A 438 -20.83 2.54 18.84
C GLU A 438 -19.36 2.98 18.87
N ASN A 439 -19.09 4.18 19.36
CA ASN A 439 -17.75 4.80 19.42
C ASN A 439 -17.10 5.02 18.04
N LYS A 440 -17.91 5.29 17.00
CA LYS A 440 -17.43 5.69 15.69
C LYS A 440 -16.72 7.04 15.77
N TYR A 441 -15.45 7.06 15.32
CA TYR A 441 -14.63 8.25 15.20
C TYR A 441 -14.15 8.46 13.77
N MET A 442 -14.08 9.68 13.31
CA MET A 442 -13.47 10.08 12.03
C MET A 442 -12.98 11.52 12.09
N ARG A 443 -12.04 11.89 11.25
CA ARG A 443 -11.67 13.29 11.01
C ARG A 443 -12.74 13.96 10.14
N THR A 444 -12.91 15.28 10.32
CA THR A 444 -13.88 16.09 9.56
C THR A 444 -13.21 16.95 8.48
N ASP A 445 -11.89 16.95 8.43
CA ASP A 445 -11.07 17.84 7.58
C ASP A 445 -10.30 17.12 6.47
N ILE A 446 -10.58 15.83 6.20
CA ILE A 446 -9.92 15.08 5.11
C ILE A 446 -10.11 15.82 3.77
N GLY A 447 -9.01 16.12 3.09
CA GLY A 447 -8.97 16.82 1.82
C GLY A 447 -9.23 18.34 1.91
N LYS A 448 -9.60 18.87 3.05
CA LYS A 448 -9.95 20.30 3.19
C LYS A 448 -8.80 21.21 2.77
N LYS A 449 -7.60 20.99 3.32
CA LYS A 449 -6.41 21.79 3.01
C LYS A 449 -6.01 21.74 1.53
N ALA A 450 -6.22 20.59 0.87
CA ALA A 450 -5.92 20.44 -0.55
C ALA A 450 -6.93 21.12 -1.47
N ILE A 451 -8.14 21.42 -0.98
CA ILE A 451 -9.22 22.08 -1.74
C ILE A 451 -9.20 23.60 -1.52
N GLU A 452 -8.89 24.04 -0.31
CA GLU A 452 -8.92 25.45 0.08
C GLU A 452 -7.59 26.18 -0.13
N GLY A 453 -6.47 25.46 -0.36
CA GLY A 453 -5.11 25.98 -0.61
C GLY A 453 -4.34 26.14 0.70
#